data_91ada4a2ae86ad145f648355a3b2d1b6
#
_entry.id   91ada4a2ae86ad145f648355a3b2d1b6
#
_cell.length_a   1.000
_cell.length_b   1.000
_cell.length_c   1.000
_cell.angle_alpha   90.00
_cell.angle_beta   90.00
_cell.angle_gamma   90.00
#
_symmetry.space_group_name_H-M   'P 1'
#
loop_
_entity.id
_entity.type
_entity.pdbx_description
1 polymer ?
#
loop_
_entity_poly.entity_id
_entity_poly.type
_entity_poly.pdbx_seq_one_letter_code
_entity_poly.pdbx_strand_id
1 'polypeptide(L)'
;IERALAADSRFDGHVVQGHVDTVTPIETIEQIGDDWRFTFALPADYAQYIVDKGSICLDGISLTVAELDDAADSFEVAIIPTTYEMTTLQQKAVGDPVHVEVDVIAKYAERMLEGYQPT
;
A
#
# COMPACT_ATOMS: atom_id res chain seq x y z
N ILE A 1 19.68 -0.55 -1.57
CA ILE A 1 18.40 -0.49 -0.86
C ILE A 1 17.61 0.68 -1.34
N GLU A 2 16.42 0.38 -1.73
CA GLU A 2 15.52 1.41 -2.15
C GLU A 2 14.94 2.13 -0.96
N ARG A 3 15.03 3.43 -0.97
CA ARG A 3 14.50 4.23 0.14
C ARG A 3 13.10 4.67 -0.22
N ALA A 4 12.25 4.77 0.79
CA ALA A 4 10.95 5.37 0.60
C ALA A 4 11.14 6.79 0.10
N LEU A 5 10.26 7.25 -0.75
CA LEU A 5 10.29 8.62 -1.24
C LEU A 5 9.69 9.50 -0.16
N ALA A 6 10.53 9.85 0.82
CA ALA A 6 10.07 10.50 2.03
C ALA A 6 9.30 11.79 1.77
N ALA A 7 9.70 12.52 0.74
CA ALA A 7 9.01 13.74 0.40
C ALA A 7 7.57 13.46 -0.02
N ASP A 8 7.36 12.36 -0.71
CA ASP A 8 6.03 12.00 -1.19
C ASP A 8 5.12 11.61 -0.04
N SER A 9 5.68 10.92 0.94
CA SER A 9 4.88 10.42 2.03
C SER A 9 4.21 11.53 2.82
N ARG A 10 4.80 12.70 2.84
CA ARG A 10 4.26 13.80 3.63
C ARG A 10 2.99 14.37 3.05
N PHE A 11 2.87 14.35 1.73
CA PHE A 11 1.70 14.92 1.08
C PHE A 11 0.45 14.13 1.38
N ASP A 12 0.62 12.84 1.63
CA ASP A 12 -0.50 11.95 1.90
C ASP A 12 -0.77 11.80 3.39
N GLY A 13 0.07 12.38 4.21
CA GLY A 13 -0.04 12.17 5.65
C GLY A 13 0.43 10.80 6.09
N HIS A 14 1.06 10.04 5.21
CA HIS A 14 1.57 8.71 5.53
C HIS A 14 2.96 8.82 6.16
N VAL A 15 3.15 8.12 7.26
CA VAL A 15 4.45 8.06 7.92
C VAL A 15 5.15 6.78 7.47
N VAL A 16 6.17 6.94 6.64
CA VAL A 16 6.94 5.81 6.11
C VAL A 16 8.22 5.68 6.91
N GLN A 17 8.40 4.54 7.57
CA GLN A 17 9.54 4.30 8.43
C GLN A 17 10.63 3.46 7.78
N GLY A 18 10.35 2.90 6.60
CA GLY A 18 11.32 2.04 5.92
C GLY A 18 11.36 0.63 6.46
N HIS A 19 10.39 0.25 7.29
CA HIS A 19 10.33 -1.09 7.87
C HIS A 19 9.28 -1.91 7.15
N VAL A 20 9.73 -2.86 6.36
CA VAL A 20 8.82 -3.74 5.61
C VAL A 20 8.08 -4.65 6.57
N ASP A 21 6.75 -4.65 6.49
CA ASP A 21 5.91 -5.51 7.32
C ASP A 21 5.72 -6.88 6.70
N THR A 22 5.50 -6.92 5.40
CA THR A 22 5.25 -8.18 4.70
C THR A 22 5.48 -8.02 3.21
N VAL A 23 5.17 -9.06 2.45
CA VAL A 23 5.32 -9.08 1.00
C VAL A 23 4.02 -9.59 0.42
N THR A 24 3.60 -9.05 -0.72
CA THR A 24 2.40 -9.52 -1.39
C THR A 24 2.64 -9.54 -2.90
N PRO A 25 2.04 -10.50 -3.62
CA PRO A 25 2.19 -10.55 -5.08
C PRO A 25 1.25 -9.59 -5.78
N ILE A 26 1.66 -9.15 -6.96
CA ILE A 26 0.81 -8.38 -7.85
C ILE A 26 -0.15 -9.35 -8.53
N GLU A 27 -1.44 -9.08 -8.44
CA GLU A 27 -2.45 -9.91 -9.08
C GLU A 27 -2.80 -9.43 -10.48
N THR A 28 -2.95 -8.12 -10.66
CA THR A 28 -3.23 -7.56 -11.98
C THR A 28 -2.51 -6.23 -12.15
N ILE A 29 -2.20 -5.92 -13.40
CA ILE A 29 -1.65 -4.63 -13.80
C ILE A 29 -2.46 -4.19 -15.01
N GLU A 30 -3.07 -3.00 -14.92
CA GLU A 30 -3.94 -2.51 -15.98
C GLU A 30 -3.71 -1.03 -16.18
N GLN A 31 -3.67 -0.60 -17.43
CA GLN A 31 -3.57 0.82 -17.74
C GLN A 31 -4.96 1.33 -18.08
N ILE A 32 -5.38 2.38 -17.39
CA ILE A 32 -6.70 2.99 -17.61
C ILE A 32 -6.44 4.46 -17.93
N GLY A 33 -6.64 4.82 -19.19
CA GLY A 33 -6.23 6.13 -19.66
C GLY A 33 -4.71 6.26 -19.54
N ASP A 34 -4.26 7.29 -18.85
CA ASP A 34 -2.83 7.48 -18.61
C ASP A 34 -2.37 6.89 -17.28
N ASP A 35 -3.31 6.49 -16.43
CA ASP A 35 -2.99 5.97 -15.11
C ASP A 35 -2.83 4.46 -15.16
N TRP A 36 -2.17 3.94 -14.13
CA TRP A 36 -1.99 2.51 -13.95
C TRP A 36 -2.76 2.04 -12.73
N ARG A 37 -3.34 0.85 -12.81
CA ARG A 37 -4.03 0.23 -11.69
C ARG A 37 -3.34 -1.10 -11.40
N PHE A 38 -2.86 -1.21 -10.16
CA PHE A 38 -2.23 -2.43 -9.68
C PHE A 38 -3.11 -3.03 -8.61
N THR A 39 -3.43 -4.31 -8.75
CA THR A 39 -4.19 -5.04 -7.74
C THR A 39 -3.27 -6.03 -7.06
N PHE A 40 -3.34 -6.07 -5.74
CA PHE A 40 -2.48 -6.91 -4.92
C PHE A 40 -3.32 -7.82 -4.04
N ALA A 41 -2.78 -8.99 -3.71
CA ALA A 41 -3.40 -9.84 -2.70
C ALA A 41 -3.35 -9.13 -1.34
N LEU A 42 -4.42 -9.23 -0.57
CA LEU A 42 -4.49 -8.61 0.75
C LEU A 42 -3.76 -9.49 1.74
N PRO A 43 -2.65 -9.01 2.36
CA PRO A 43 -1.92 -9.83 3.32
C PRO A 43 -2.76 -10.09 4.56
N ALA A 44 -3.02 -11.35 4.87
CA ALA A 44 -3.96 -11.71 5.92
C ALA A 44 -3.61 -11.09 7.28
N ASP A 45 -2.32 -11.09 7.61
CA ASP A 45 -1.88 -10.61 8.93
C ASP A 45 -1.95 -9.10 9.07
N TYR A 46 -2.08 -8.38 7.96
CA TYR A 46 -2.07 -6.91 7.96
C TYR A 46 -3.32 -6.33 7.32
N ALA A 47 -4.30 -7.17 7.03
CA ALA A 47 -5.51 -6.72 6.33
C ALA A 47 -6.23 -5.60 7.08
N GLN A 48 -6.26 -5.66 8.42
CA GLN A 48 -6.95 -4.67 9.21
C GLN A 48 -6.32 -3.27 9.13
N TYR A 49 -5.09 -3.19 8.65
CA TYR A 49 -4.40 -1.89 8.53
C TYR A 49 -4.51 -1.31 7.13
N ILE A 50 -5.05 -2.06 6.17
CA ILE A 50 -5.20 -1.61 4.79
C ILE A 50 -6.65 -1.24 4.59
N VAL A 51 -6.92 0.04 4.41
CA VAL A 51 -8.29 0.54 4.34
C VAL A 51 -8.51 1.31 3.05
N ASP A 52 -9.77 1.31 2.61
CA ASP A 52 -10.17 2.04 1.42
C ASP A 52 -9.86 3.53 1.61
N LYS A 53 -9.21 4.13 0.62
CA LYS A 53 -8.76 5.52 0.64
C LYS A 53 -7.64 5.81 1.64
N GLY A 54 -7.14 4.78 2.31
CA GLY A 54 -6.02 4.94 3.23
C GLY A 54 -4.68 4.88 2.52
N SER A 55 -3.61 5.10 3.27
CA SER A 55 -2.25 5.11 2.75
C SER A 55 -1.58 3.76 2.95
N ILE A 56 -0.72 3.41 1.99
CA ILE A 56 0.08 2.19 2.06
C ILE A 56 1.41 2.47 1.36
N CYS A 57 2.46 1.83 1.84
CA CYS A 57 3.77 1.95 1.21
C CYS A 57 4.10 0.63 0.51
N LEU A 58 4.33 0.69 -0.80
CA LEU A 58 4.65 -0.48 -1.61
C LEU A 58 6.02 -0.25 -2.25
N ASP A 59 6.97 -1.14 -1.95
CA ASP A 59 8.36 -1.02 -2.41
C ASP A 59 8.94 0.38 -2.14
N GLY A 60 8.61 0.94 -0.98
CA GLY A 60 9.12 2.24 -0.59
C GLY A 60 8.36 3.43 -1.14
N ILE A 61 7.27 3.19 -1.85
CA ILE A 61 6.47 4.25 -2.48
C ILE A 61 5.16 4.40 -1.73
N SER A 62 4.90 5.60 -1.24
CA SER A 62 3.65 5.89 -0.52
C SER A 62 2.53 6.09 -1.51
N LEU A 63 1.48 5.30 -1.40
CA LEU A 63 0.36 5.31 -2.33
C LEU A 63 -0.96 5.28 -1.56
N THR A 64 -2.03 5.61 -2.26
CA THR A 64 -3.37 5.58 -1.68
C THR A 64 -4.12 4.35 -2.20
N VAL A 65 -4.77 3.64 -1.31
CA VAL A 65 -5.62 2.51 -1.68
C VAL A 65 -6.86 3.05 -2.38
N ALA A 66 -6.98 2.77 -3.67
CA ALA A 66 -8.10 3.26 -4.47
C ALA A 66 -9.35 2.43 -4.19
N GLU A 67 -9.19 1.14 -3.98
CA GLU A 67 -10.31 0.25 -3.73
C GLU A 67 -9.86 -0.92 -2.87
N LEU A 68 -10.73 -1.33 -1.97
CA LEU A 68 -10.52 -2.49 -1.12
C LEU A 68 -11.65 -3.48 -1.41
N ASP A 69 -11.31 -4.72 -1.72
CA ASP A 69 -12.28 -5.78 -1.98
C ASP A 69 -12.06 -6.90 -0.99
N ASP A 70 -12.78 -6.85 0.11
CA ASP A 70 -12.65 -7.86 1.17
C ASP A 70 -13.12 -9.24 0.69
N ALA A 71 -14.10 -9.29 -0.19
CA ALA A 71 -14.62 -10.56 -0.67
C ALA A 71 -13.60 -11.28 -1.54
N ALA A 72 -12.81 -10.53 -2.30
CA ALA A 72 -11.77 -11.10 -3.16
C ALA A 72 -10.41 -11.12 -2.48
N ASP A 73 -10.30 -10.64 -1.24
CA ASP A 73 -9.04 -10.54 -0.50
C ASP A 73 -7.99 -9.79 -1.31
N SER A 74 -8.37 -8.63 -1.84
CA SER A 74 -7.48 -7.84 -2.68
C SER A 74 -7.64 -6.35 -2.42
N PHE A 75 -6.62 -5.58 -2.80
CA PHE A 75 -6.72 -4.13 -2.79
C PHE A 75 -6.07 -3.57 -4.05
N GLU A 76 -6.53 -2.40 -4.46
CA GLU A 76 -6.08 -1.78 -5.69
C GLU A 76 -5.51 -0.40 -5.40
N VAL A 77 -4.41 -0.07 -6.07
CA VAL A 77 -3.85 1.28 -6.02
C VAL A 77 -3.85 1.88 -7.43
N ALA A 78 -4.08 3.19 -7.50
CA ALA A 78 -3.98 3.93 -8.75
C ALA A 78 -2.64 4.63 -8.76
N ILE A 79 -1.91 4.50 -9.86
CA ILE A 79 -0.56 5.04 -9.98
C ILE A 79 -0.53 5.99 -11.16
N ILE A 80 -0.21 7.25 -10.88
CA ILE A 80 -0.14 8.26 -11.94
C ILE A 80 1.10 8.02 -12.80
N PRO A 81 1.10 8.51 -14.06
CA PRO A 81 2.19 8.21 -14.99
C PRO A 81 3.57 8.55 -14.46
N THR A 82 3.73 9.71 -13.84
CA THR A 82 5.03 10.13 -13.33
C THR A 82 5.57 9.16 -12.29
N THR A 83 4.71 8.75 -11.34
CA THR A 83 5.11 7.80 -10.32
C THR A 83 5.47 6.46 -10.95
N TYR A 84 4.67 6.01 -11.90
CA TYR A 84 4.93 4.75 -12.57
C TYR A 84 6.29 4.75 -13.27
N GLU A 85 6.60 5.85 -13.97
CA GLU A 85 7.84 5.94 -14.75
C GLU A 85 9.07 6.13 -13.89
N MET A 86 8.93 6.81 -12.75
CA MET A 86 10.07 7.15 -11.92
C MET A 86 10.38 6.14 -10.82
N THR A 87 9.63 5.05 -10.78
CA THR A 87 9.80 4.05 -9.72
C THR A 87 10.04 2.68 -10.31
N THR A 88 10.34 1.72 -9.43
CA THR A 88 10.57 0.34 -9.87
C THR A 88 9.29 -0.35 -10.30
N LEU A 89 8.12 0.26 -10.08
CA LEU A 89 6.84 -0.37 -10.41
C LEU A 89 6.72 -0.71 -11.90
N GLN A 90 7.30 0.13 -12.77
CA GLN A 90 7.21 -0.15 -14.20
C GLN A 90 7.99 -1.40 -14.60
N GLN A 91 8.88 -1.87 -13.74
CA GLN A 91 9.67 -3.08 -14.00
C GLN A 91 9.01 -4.33 -13.46
N LYS A 92 7.90 -4.20 -12.77
CA LYS A 92 7.21 -5.32 -12.15
C LYS A 92 6.20 -5.94 -13.11
N ALA A 93 5.94 -7.22 -12.91
CA ALA A 93 4.97 -7.96 -13.69
C ALA A 93 4.00 -8.68 -12.75
N VAL A 94 2.88 -9.14 -13.30
CA VAL A 94 1.93 -9.94 -12.53
C VAL A 94 2.66 -11.14 -11.92
N GLY A 95 2.43 -11.36 -10.64
CA GLY A 95 3.09 -12.41 -9.88
C GLY A 95 4.33 -11.96 -9.13
N ASP A 96 4.89 -10.81 -9.48
CA ASP A 96 6.06 -10.31 -8.77
C ASP A 96 5.69 -9.85 -7.37
N PRO A 97 6.58 -10.07 -6.40
CA PRO A 97 6.33 -9.63 -5.04
C PRO A 97 6.63 -8.15 -4.87
N VAL A 98 5.89 -7.49 -3.99
CA VAL A 98 6.21 -6.15 -3.54
C VAL A 98 6.28 -6.13 -2.03
N HIS A 99 7.15 -5.30 -1.51
CA HIS A 99 7.29 -5.10 -0.08
C HIS A 99 6.18 -4.18 0.41
N VAL A 100 5.51 -4.56 1.48
CA VAL A 100 4.39 -3.81 2.03
C VAL A 100 4.76 -3.25 3.39
N GLU A 101 4.54 -1.95 3.55
CA GLU A 101 4.62 -1.30 4.84
C GLU A 101 3.28 -0.61 5.07
N VAL A 102 2.56 -1.01 6.11
CA VAL A 102 1.27 -0.38 6.40
C VAL A 102 1.49 0.90 7.18
N ASP A 103 0.48 1.77 7.19
CA ASP A 103 0.57 3.06 7.87
C ASP A 103 0.75 2.83 9.37
N VAL A 104 1.82 3.37 9.93
CA VAL A 104 2.11 3.23 11.35
C VAL A 104 1.02 3.87 12.20
N ILE A 105 0.36 4.90 11.68
CA ILE A 105 -0.74 5.54 12.38
C ILE A 105 -1.88 4.55 12.57
N ALA A 106 -2.15 3.73 11.56
CA ALA A 106 -3.19 2.71 11.66
C ALA A 106 -2.84 1.67 12.71
N LYS A 107 -1.56 1.31 12.81
CA LYS A 107 -1.12 0.38 13.84
C LYS A 107 -1.31 0.94 15.23
N TYR A 108 -0.97 2.20 15.42
CA TYR A 108 -1.16 2.85 16.72
C TYR A 108 -2.63 2.95 17.09
N ALA A 109 -3.47 3.31 16.12
CA ALA A 109 -4.89 3.42 16.36
C ALA A 109 -5.47 2.09 16.82
N GLU A 110 -5.09 1.00 16.18
CA GLU A 110 -5.59 -0.31 16.58
C GLU A 110 -5.11 -0.67 17.98
N ARG A 111 -3.83 -0.41 18.26
CA ARG A 111 -3.30 -0.73 19.58
C ARG A 111 -4.01 0.06 20.68
N MET A 112 -4.30 1.31 20.41
CA MET A 112 -5.02 2.13 21.38
C MET A 112 -6.43 1.61 21.61
N LEU A 113 -7.09 1.15 20.56
CA LEU A 113 -8.42 0.56 20.68
C LEU A 113 -8.39 -0.75 21.46
N GLU A 114 -7.35 -1.54 21.29
CA GLU A 114 -7.19 -2.77 22.06
C GLU A 114 -6.98 -2.48 23.54
N GLY A 115 -6.29 -1.39 23.84
CA GLY A 115 -6.06 -1.01 25.22
C GLY A 115 -7.28 -0.41 25.89
N TYR A 116 -8.23 0.07 25.12
CA TYR A 116 -9.46 0.65 25.63
C TYR A 116 -10.56 -0.40 25.57
N GLN A 117 -11.00 -0.84 26.72
CA GLN A 117 -12.03 -1.87 26.80
C GLN A 117 -13.26 -1.27 27.46
N PRO A 118 -14.21 -0.78 26.68
CA PRO A 118 -15.46 -0.31 27.25
C PRO A 118 -16.23 -1.52 27.73
N THR A 119 -16.47 -1.61 28.97
CA THR A 119 -17.20 -2.75 29.51
C THR A 119 -18.59 -2.35 29.93
#